data_d0347eab7aa5e4c81b9d3432902cd5dd
#
_entry.id   d0347eab7aa5e4c81b9d3432902cd5dd
#
_cell.length_a   1.000
_cell.length_b   1.000
_cell.length_c   1.000
_cell.angle_alpha   90.00
_cell.angle_beta   90.00
_cell.angle_gamma   90.00
#
_symmetry.space_group_name_H-M   'P 1'
#
loop_
_entity.id
_entity.type
_entity.pdbx_description
1 polymer ?
#
loop_
_entity_poly.entity_id
_entity_poly.type
_entity_poly.pdbx_seq_one_letter_code
_entity_poly.pdbx_strand_id
1 'polypeptide(L)'
;AMAYTAAALSYLIQNNRRPIVITGAQKPIDLAITDARSNLLDSLRFVSHDRAHGISIVFGGKVIAGTRAKKEFSKSYNAFSSINYPDIASIHDQKIIFYIDDKDQSTKPLVFYHEMNQKIFLLKLIPGIDGKVLDALFPSYSGRIIESFGVGGLPHYENDNFIDAIAHWIEAGTVSYTHLRAHETSQDL
;
A
#
# COMPACT_ATOMS: atom_id res chain seq x y z
N ALA A 1 -0.13 6.49 -9.47
CA ALA A 1 -1.46 5.91 -9.68
C ALA A 1 -1.44 4.38 -9.51
N MET A 2 -0.60 3.58 -10.20
CA MET A 2 -0.64 2.11 -10.18
C MET A 2 -0.70 1.49 -8.77
N ALA A 3 0.17 1.88 -7.85
CA ALA A 3 0.19 1.33 -6.48
C ALA A 3 -1.13 1.60 -5.73
N TYR A 4 -1.66 2.81 -5.86
CA TYR A 4 -2.96 3.15 -5.25
C TYR A 4 -4.12 2.36 -5.86
N THR A 5 -4.12 2.17 -7.19
CA THR A 5 -5.13 1.37 -7.89
C THR A 5 -5.05 -0.09 -7.43
N ALA A 6 -3.84 -0.66 -7.35
CA ALA A 6 -3.64 -2.02 -6.88
C ALA A 6 -4.11 -2.21 -5.43
N ALA A 7 -3.75 -1.28 -4.55
CA ALA A 7 -4.20 -1.31 -3.15
C ALA A 7 -5.72 -1.19 -3.05
N ALA A 8 -6.33 -0.21 -3.73
CA ALA A 8 -7.78 -0.01 -3.72
C ALA A 8 -8.53 -1.27 -4.21
N LEU A 9 -8.12 -1.84 -5.34
CA LEU A 9 -8.73 -3.06 -5.86
C LEU A 9 -8.56 -4.24 -4.88
N SER A 10 -7.42 -4.34 -4.20
CA SER A 10 -7.19 -5.40 -3.20
C SER A 10 -8.17 -5.33 -2.03
N TYR A 11 -8.65 -4.15 -1.66
CA TYR A 11 -9.67 -3.98 -0.62
C TYR A 11 -11.10 -4.05 -1.15
N LEU A 12 -11.33 -3.61 -2.37
CA LEU A 12 -12.67 -3.65 -2.99
C LEU A 12 -13.05 -5.06 -3.45
N ILE A 13 -12.07 -5.91 -3.82
CA ILE A 13 -12.30 -7.26 -4.33
C ILE A 13 -11.70 -8.24 -3.32
N GLN A 14 -12.52 -8.76 -2.42
CA GLN A 14 -12.09 -9.66 -1.35
C GLN A 14 -12.24 -11.12 -1.75
N ASN A 15 -11.32 -11.96 -1.27
CA ASN A 15 -11.30 -13.40 -1.52
C ASN A 15 -11.19 -13.76 -3.02
N ASN A 16 -10.53 -12.93 -3.79
CA ASN A 16 -10.34 -13.13 -5.21
C ASN A 16 -9.28 -14.22 -5.47
N ARG A 17 -9.71 -15.34 -6.04
CA ARG A 17 -8.83 -16.47 -6.41
C ARG A 17 -8.22 -16.31 -7.81
N ARG A 18 -8.79 -15.45 -8.64
CA ARG A 18 -8.27 -15.22 -9.99
C ARG A 18 -7.25 -14.07 -9.95
N PRO A 19 -6.14 -14.18 -10.69
CA PRO A 19 -5.17 -13.10 -10.70
C PRO A 19 -5.71 -11.87 -11.42
N ILE A 20 -5.47 -10.70 -10.82
CA ILE A 20 -5.61 -9.40 -11.47
C ILE A 20 -4.23 -8.76 -11.44
N VAL A 21 -3.68 -8.56 -12.62
CA VAL A 21 -2.34 -8.00 -12.78
C VAL A 21 -2.43 -6.58 -13.30
N ILE A 22 -1.76 -5.67 -12.61
CA ILE A 22 -1.60 -4.28 -13.01
C ILE A 22 -0.17 -4.09 -13.47
N THR A 23 0.00 -3.52 -14.65
CA THR A 23 1.31 -3.21 -15.20
C THR A 23 1.33 -1.86 -15.89
N GLY A 24 2.48 -1.45 -16.36
CA GLY A 24 2.72 -0.21 -17.09
C GLY A 24 4.15 -0.16 -17.59
N ALA A 25 4.57 1.02 -18.02
CA ALA A 25 5.91 1.23 -18.50
C ALA A 25 6.43 2.63 -18.17
N GLN A 26 7.75 2.78 -18.16
CA GLN A 26 8.42 4.08 -18.09
C GLN A 26 8.49 4.75 -19.45
N LYS A 27 8.57 3.95 -20.52
CA LYS A 27 8.64 4.45 -21.90
C LYS A 27 7.52 3.88 -22.74
N PRO A 28 6.94 4.67 -23.66
CA PRO A 28 5.92 4.21 -24.60
C PRO A 28 6.35 2.96 -25.37
N ILE A 29 5.38 2.10 -25.71
CA ILE A 29 5.63 0.78 -26.33
C ILE A 29 6.16 0.86 -27.77
N ASP A 30 5.90 1.96 -28.46
CA ASP A 30 6.33 2.26 -29.83
C ASP A 30 7.82 2.63 -29.94
N LEU A 31 8.45 2.98 -28.83
CA LEU A 31 9.88 3.26 -28.84
C LEU A 31 10.72 2.00 -29.04
N ALA A 32 11.84 2.14 -29.74
CA ALA A 32 12.78 1.03 -30.00
C ALA A 32 13.33 0.44 -28.68
N ILE A 33 13.62 1.30 -27.70
CA ILE A 33 14.07 0.92 -26.37
C ILE A 33 12.95 1.27 -25.38
N THR A 34 12.22 0.26 -24.95
CA THR A 34 11.09 0.37 -24.02
C THR A 34 11.04 -0.82 -23.05
N ASP A 35 10.59 -0.57 -21.82
CA ASP A 35 10.26 -1.59 -20.83
C ASP A 35 8.81 -2.11 -20.99
N ALA A 36 8.00 -1.47 -21.81
CA ALA A 36 6.59 -1.83 -21.97
C ALA A 36 6.37 -3.26 -22.45
N ARG A 37 7.16 -3.71 -23.42
CA ARG A 37 7.02 -5.05 -24.02
C ARG A 37 7.37 -6.15 -23.02
N SER A 38 8.47 -5.99 -22.27
CA SER A 38 8.86 -6.95 -21.23
C SER A 38 7.85 -6.98 -20.10
N ASN A 39 7.42 -5.82 -19.58
CA ASN A 39 6.43 -5.74 -18.52
C ASN A 39 5.09 -6.37 -18.93
N LEU A 40 4.64 -6.16 -20.16
CA LEU A 40 3.42 -6.78 -20.69
C LEU A 40 3.55 -8.30 -20.80
N LEU A 41 4.64 -8.79 -21.39
CA LEU A 41 4.88 -10.23 -21.53
C LEU A 41 5.01 -10.94 -20.20
N ASP A 42 5.71 -10.34 -19.23
CA ASP A 42 5.85 -10.88 -17.88
C ASP A 42 4.51 -10.90 -17.15
N SER A 43 3.68 -9.90 -17.36
CA SER A 43 2.32 -9.84 -16.82
C SER A 43 1.45 -10.97 -17.39
N LEU A 44 1.51 -11.22 -18.69
CA LEU A 44 0.78 -12.31 -19.34
C LEU A 44 1.27 -13.68 -18.87
N ARG A 45 2.58 -13.85 -18.70
CA ARG A 45 3.15 -15.10 -18.14
C ARG A 45 2.67 -15.35 -16.73
N PHE A 46 2.73 -14.30 -15.87
CA PHE A 46 2.30 -14.44 -14.49
C PHE A 46 0.80 -14.71 -14.37
N VAL A 47 -0.05 -13.95 -15.07
CA VAL A 47 -1.51 -14.11 -14.98
C VAL A 47 -1.99 -15.48 -15.48
N SER A 48 -1.22 -16.13 -16.37
CA SER A 48 -1.52 -17.46 -16.90
C SER A 48 -1.00 -18.61 -16.03
N HIS A 49 -0.28 -18.32 -14.95
CA HIS A 49 0.31 -19.33 -14.10
C HIS A 49 -0.67 -19.82 -13.04
N ASP A 50 -0.75 -21.14 -12.80
CA ASP A 50 -1.72 -21.77 -11.88
C ASP A 50 -1.61 -21.28 -10.43
N ARG A 51 -0.43 -20.82 -10.02
CA ARG A 51 -0.19 -20.24 -8.68
C ARG A 51 -0.53 -18.77 -8.59
N ALA A 52 -0.84 -18.10 -9.71
CA ALA A 52 -1.18 -16.70 -9.69
C ALA A 52 -2.59 -16.48 -9.15
N HIS A 53 -2.74 -15.58 -8.18
CA HIS A 53 -4.02 -15.21 -7.58
C HIS A 53 -3.96 -13.80 -7.00
N GLY A 54 -5.12 -13.28 -6.62
CA GLY A 54 -5.24 -11.96 -5.99
C GLY A 54 -4.82 -10.82 -6.92
N ILE A 55 -4.46 -9.70 -6.33
CA ILE A 55 -4.11 -8.48 -7.06
C ILE A 55 -2.62 -8.18 -6.88
N SER A 56 -1.92 -8.03 -7.99
CA SER A 56 -0.49 -7.79 -8.01
C SER A 56 -0.08 -6.74 -9.03
N ILE A 57 1.09 -6.15 -8.81
CA ILE A 57 1.80 -5.34 -9.81
C ILE A 57 2.93 -6.18 -10.38
N VAL A 58 2.99 -6.27 -11.71
CA VAL A 58 4.13 -6.83 -12.43
C VAL A 58 4.87 -5.71 -13.13
N PHE A 59 6.14 -5.50 -12.74
CA PHE A 59 6.95 -4.42 -13.26
C PHE A 59 8.45 -4.69 -13.06
N GLY A 60 9.25 -4.53 -14.11
CA GLY A 60 10.70 -4.71 -14.04
C GLY A 60 11.13 -6.12 -13.61
N GLY A 61 10.42 -7.16 -14.06
CA GLY A 61 10.67 -8.55 -13.68
C GLY A 61 10.26 -8.92 -12.25
N LYS A 62 9.55 -8.05 -11.53
CA LYS A 62 9.06 -8.31 -10.17
C LYS A 62 7.54 -8.48 -10.16
N VAL A 63 7.06 -9.35 -9.29
CA VAL A 63 5.64 -9.51 -8.96
C VAL A 63 5.45 -9.08 -7.51
N ILE A 64 4.72 -8.01 -7.31
CA ILE A 64 4.55 -7.35 -6.01
C ILE A 64 3.08 -7.41 -5.60
N ALA A 65 2.79 -7.76 -4.35
CA ALA A 65 1.42 -7.75 -3.83
C ALA A 65 0.81 -6.33 -3.93
N GLY A 66 -0.43 -6.24 -4.40
CA GLY A 66 -1.09 -4.96 -4.65
C GLY A 66 -1.17 -4.04 -3.42
N THR A 67 -1.28 -4.63 -2.22
CA THR A 67 -1.31 -3.89 -0.95
C THR A 67 0.07 -3.47 -0.44
N ARG A 68 1.17 -3.96 -1.06
CA ARG A 68 2.54 -3.74 -0.60
C ARG A 68 3.38 -2.91 -1.57
N ALA A 69 2.85 -2.60 -2.74
CA ALA A 69 3.59 -1.91 -3.79
C ALA A 69 3.76 -0.42 -3.50
N LYS A 70 4.99 0.05 -3.60
CA LYS A 70 5.34 1.48 -3.56
C LYS A 70 6.16 1.83 -4.80
N LYS A 71 5.86 3.00 -5.40
CA LYS A 71 6.71 3.56 -6.44
C LYS A 71 7.84 4.35 -5.79
N GLU A 72 9.07 3.87 -5.91
CA GLU A 72 10.24 4.53 -5.32
C GLU A 72 10.92 5.47 -6.30
N PHE A 73 10.96 5.10 -7.57
CA PHE A 73 11.67 5.87 -8.59
C PHE A 73 10.75 6.32 -9.72
N SER A 74 10.89 7.58 -10.11
CA SER A 74 10.07 8.16 -11.19
C SER A 74 10.54 7.77 -12.59
N LYS A 75 11.84 7.49 -12.77
CA LYS A 75 12.46 7.28 -14.09
C LYS A 75 13.24 5.97 -14.23
N SER A 76 13.19 5.07 -13.24
CA SER A 76 13.90 3.80 -13.27
C SER A 76 13.01 2.69 -13.84
N TYR A 77 13.59 1.76 -14.58
CA TYR A 77 12.93 0.52 -14.98
C TYR A 77 12.64 -0.38 -13.77
N ASN A 78 13.35 -0.21 -12.65
CA ASN A 78 13.06 -0.81 -11.36
C ASN A 78 12.33 0.20 -10.46
N ALA A 79 11.14 0.65 -10.88
CA ALA A 79 10.43 1.76 -10.27
C ALA A 79 9.63 1.39 -9.02
N PHE A 80 9.30 0.12 -8.82
CA PHE A 80 8.46 -0.36 -7.71
C PHE A 80 9.21 -1.30 -6.80
N SER A 81 8.88 -1.23 -5.51
CA SER A 81 9.34 -2.16 -4.48
C SER A 81 8.17 -2.65 -3.63
N SER A 82 8.37 -3.76 -2.94
CA SER A 82 7.48 -4.31 -1.92
C SER A 82 7.90 -3.76 -0.56
N ILE A 83 6.96 -3.19 0.21
CA ILE A 83 7.24 -2.60 1.52
C ILE A 83 6.95 -3.60 2.62
N ASN A 84 7.98 -3.89 3.43
CA ASN A 84 7.89 -4.77 4.60
C ASN A 84 7.24 -6.13 4.28
N TYR A 85 7.43 -6.60 3.05
CA TYR A 85 6.92 -7.86 2.56
C TYR A 85 7.77 -8.31 1.36
N PRO A 86 8.07 -9.60 1.19
CA PRO A 86 8.81 -10.06 0.03
C PRO A 86 8.03 -9.83 -1.27
N ASP A 87 8.74 -9.78 -2.38
CA ASP A 87 8.10 -9.91 -3.68
C ASP A 87 7.38 -11.28 -3.75
N ILE A 88 6.24 -11.38 -4.41
CA ILE A 88 5.53 -12.64 -4.59
C ILE A 88 6.38 -13.59 -5.45
N ALA A 89 6.94 -13.04 -6.52
CA ALA A 89 7.78 -13.76 -7.45
C ALA A 89 8.72 -12.81 -8.20
N SER A 90 9.73 -13.37 -8.83
CA SER A 90 10.52 -12.69 -9.86
C SER A 90 10.39 -13.43 -11.20
N ILE A 91 10.57 -12.68 -12.29
CA ILE A 91 10.48 -13.22 -13.66
C ILE A 91 11.80 -12.89 -14.35
N HIS A 92 12.56 -13.92 -14.67
CA HIS A 92 13.84 -13.80 -15.40
C HIS A 92 13.91 -14.86 -16.47
N ASP A 93 14.36 -14.51 -17.65
CA ASP A 93 14.52 -15.43 -18.77
C ASP A 93 13.28 -16.32 -19.02
N GLN A 94 12.10 -15.70 -18.94
CA GLN A 94 10.79 -16.34 -19.11
C GLN A 94 10.40 -17.33 -18.00
N LYS A 95 11.20 -17.46 -16.93
CA LYS A 95 10.91 -18.32 -15.78
C LYS A 95 10.37 -17.48 -14.64
N ILE A 96 9.36 -18.01 -13.95
CA ILE A 96 8.80 -17.41 -12.75
C ILE A 96 9.35 -18.14 -11.54
N ILE A 97 9.97 -17.40 -10.63
CA ILE A 97 10.49 -17.91 -9.37
C ILE A 97 9.63 -17.31 -8.25
N PHE A 98 8.82 -18.15 -7.61
CA PHE A 98 7.98 -17.73 -6.49
C PHE A 98 8.77 -17.73 -5.19
N TYR A 99 8.65 -16.66 -4.42
CA TYR A 99 9.25 -16.50 -3.09
C TYR A 99 8.27 -16.82 -1.96
N ILE A 100 6.97 -16.73 -2.25
CA ILE A 100 5.90 -17.01 -1.30
C ILE A 100 5.16 -18.24 -1.78
N ASP A 101 5.02 -19.23 -0.90
CA ASP A 101 4.17 -20.40 -1.13
C ASP A 101 2.84 -20.16 -0.43
N ASP A 102 2.00 -19.33 -1.03
CA ASP A 102 0.66 -19.06 -0.53
C ASP A 102 -0.27 -20.19 -0.96
N LYS A 103 -0.32 -21.24 -0.13
CA LYS A 103 -1.20 -22.38 -0.32
C LYS A 103 -2.61 -22.12 0.21
N ASP A 104 -2.76 -21.09 1.01
CA ASP A 104 -4.01 -20.84 1.72
C ASP A 104 -4.94 -19.95 0.90
N GLN A 105 -5.47 -20.51 -0.17
CA GLN A 105 -6.54 -19.87 -0.92
C GLN A 105 -7.80 -19.82 -0.04
N SER A 106 -8.22 -18.63 0.30
CA SER A 106 -9.46 -18.42 1.05
C SER A 106 -10.62 -19.25 0.47
N THR A 107 -11.27 -20.05 1.31
CA THR A 107 -12.49 -20.77 0.95
C THR A 107 -13.71 -19.87 0.98
N LYS A 108 -13.58 -18.64 1.44
CA LYS A 108 -14.65 -17.66 1.52
C LYS A 108 -15.15 -17.26 0.13
N PRO A 109 -16.40 -16.88 0.00
CA PRO A 109 -16.95 -16.42 -1.29
C PRO A 109 -16.31 -15.10 -1.71
N LEU A 110 -16.23 -14.89 -3.03
CA LEU A 110 -15.80 -13.63 -3.62
C LEU A 110 -16.78 -12.51 -3.22
N VAL A 111 -16.23 -11.40 -2.74
CA VAL A 111 -17.02 -10.23 -2.33
C VAL A 111 -16.52 -9.00 -3.08
N PHE A 112 -17.45 -8.23 -3.61
CA PHE A 112 -17.19 -6.92 -4.19
C PHE A 112 -17.75 -5.81 -3.32
N TYR A 113 -16.91 -4.86 -2.95
CA TYR A 113 -17.32 -3.58 -2.38
C TYR A 113 -17.34 -2.53 -3.47
N HIS A 114 -18.41 -1.76 -3.54
CA HIS A 114 -18.59 -0.75 -4.60
C HIS A 114 -18.15 0.64 -4.18
N GLU A 115 -17.90 0.84 -2.88
CA GLU A 115 -17.56 2.13 -2.30
C GLU A 115 -16.41 2.02 -1.30
N MET A 116 -15.64 3.08 -1.23
CA MET A 116 -14.63 3.31 -0.20
C MET A 116 -14.92 4.64 0.48
N ASN A 117 -14.81 4.68 1.81
CA ASN A 117 -14.93 5.94 2.53
C ASN A 117 -13.75 6.87 2.18
N GLN A 118 -14.04 7.98 1.54
CA GLN A 118 -13.05 8.99 1.16
C GLN A 118 -12.76 10.02 2.25
N LYS A 119 -13.58 10.03 3.32
CA LYS A 119 -13.42 10.96 4.45
C LYS A 119 -12.39 10.45 5.46
N ILE A 120 -11.21 10.10 4.96
CA ILE A 120 -10.06 9.65 5.75
C ILE A 120 -8.95 10.68 5.62
N PHE A 121 -8.40 11.11 6.75
CA PHE A 121 -7.28 12.03 6.80
C PHE A 121 -6.01 11.33 7.29
N LEU A 122 -4.88 11.59 6.63
CA LEU A 122 -3.56 11.18 7.08
C LEU A 122 -2.86 12.37 7.72
N LEU A 123 -2.66 12.32 9.03
CA LEU A 123 -1.90 13.30 9.80
C LEU A 123 -0.49 12.78 10.05
N LYS A 124 0.48 13.41 9.41
CA LYS A 124 1.88 13.18 9.72
C LYS A 124 2.31 14.12 10.84
N LEU A 125 2.78 13.55 11.94
CA LEU A 125 3.29 14.33 13.04
C LEU A 125 4.64 14.94 12.70
N ILE A 126 4.79 16.21 13.05
CA ILE A 126 6.06 16.94 12.99
C ILE A 126 6.33 17.53 14.38
N PRO A 127 7.60 17.75 14.78
CA PRO A 127 7.91 18.42 16.02
C PRO A 127 7.22 19.79 16.12
N GLY A 128 6.60 20.08 17.26
CA GLY A 128 5.89 21.34 17.50
C GLY A 128 4.46 21.39 16.94
N ILE A 129 3.91 20.28 16.46
CA ILE A 129 2.50 20.23 16.02
C ILE A 129 1.57 20.44 17.22
N ASP A 130 0.59 21.33 17.08
CA ASP A 130 -0.41 21.64 18.10
C ASP A 130 -1.62 20.68 17.98
N GLY A 131 -2.13 20.18 19.12
CA GLY A 131 -3.33 19.34 19.17
C GLY A 131 -4.59 19.99 18.62
N LYS A 132 -4.67 21.32 18.58
CA LYS A 132 -5.77 22.08 17.94
C LYS A 132 -5.96 21.76 16.46
N VAL A 133 -4.93 21.26 15.78
CA VAL A 133 -5.07 20.77 14.40
C VAL A 133 -6.09 19.63 14.30
N LEU A 134 -6.20 18.82 15.35
CA LEU A 134 -7.17 17.75 15.40
C LEU A 134 -8.59 18.30 15.43
N ASP A 135 -8.88 19.27 16.25
CA ASP A 135 -10.22 19.87 16.38
C ASP A 135 -10.68 20.53 15.07
N ALA A 136 -9.74 21.12 14.33
CA ALA A 136 -10.03 21.69 13.01
C ALA A 136 -10.34 20.66 11.93
N LEU A 137 -9.72 19.48 12.01
CA LEU A 137 -9.87 18.42 10.99
C LEU A 137 -11.01 17.46 11.31
N PHE A 138 -11.29 17.25 12.57
CA PHE A 138 -12.20 16.21 13.04
C PHE A 138 -13.63 16.30 12.49
N PRO A 139 -14.29 17.45 12.41
CA PRO A 139 -15.66 17.54 11.90
C PRO A 139 -15.83 17.10 10.45
N SER A 140 -14.75 17.15 9.66
CA SER A 140 -14.78 16.91 8.22
C SER A 140 -14.45 15.48 7.82
N TYR A 141 -13.87 14.67 8.74
CA TYR A 141 -13.38 13.33 8.43
C TYR A 141 -13.93 12.28 9.40
N SER A 142 -14.34 11.15 8.86
CA SER A 142 -14.88 10.01 9.65
C SER A 142 -13.80 9.03 10.11
N GLY A 143 -12.61 9.10 9.54
CA GLY A 143 -11.46 8.28 9.95
C GLY A 143 -10.16 9.02 9.80
N ARG A 144 -9.15 8.62 10.59
CA ARG A 144 -7.83 9.25 10.62
C ARG A 144 -6.75 8.22 10.76
N ILE A 145 -5.64 8.49 10.09
CA ILE A 145 -4.40 7.76 10.24
C ILE A 145 -3.39 8.76 10.79
N ILE A 146 -2.79 8.46 11.94
CA ILE A 146 -1.74 9.28 12.54
C ILE A 146 -0.41 8.58 12.30
N GLU A 147 0.45 9.19 11.49
CA GLU A 147 1.84 8.77 11.34
C GLU A 147 2.66 9.38 12.49
N SER A 148 2.92 8.57 13.52
CA SER A 148 3.58 8.99 14.76
C SER A 148 5.10 9.05 14.61
N PHE A 149 5.78 9.57 15.63
CA PHE A 149 7.25 9.56 15.71
C PHE A 149 7.78 8.15 15.96
N GLY A 150 8.99 7.87 15.54
CA GLY A 150 9.80 6.68 15.68
C GLY A 150 9.16 5.46 16.35
N VAL A 151 9.34 5.33 17.64
CA VAL A 151 8.79 4.22 18.44
C VAL A 151 7.30 4.36 18.81
N GLY A 152 6.54 5.18 18.10
CA GLY A 152 5.10 5.34 18.33
C GLY A 152 4.74 6.47 19.29
N GLY A 153 5.70 7.38 19.58
CA GLY A 153 5.46 8.52 20.44
C GLY A 153 4.45 9.50 19.83
N LEU A 154 3.56 10.01 20.68
CA LEU A 154 2.70 11.14 20.39
C LEU A 154 3.30 12.41 21.06
N PRO A 155 3.03 13.61 20.54
CA PRO A 155 3.46 14.84 21.19
C PRO A 155 2.90 14.91 22.62
N HIS A 156 3.77 15.22 23.57
CA HIS A 156 3.40 15.47 24.94
C HIS A 156 4.06 16.77 25.39
N TYR A 157 3.33 17.88 25.27
CA TYR A 157 3.77 19.19 25.71
C TYR A 157 2.98 19.59 26.95
N GLU A 158 3.58 20.35 27.86
CA GLU A 158 2.97 20.71 29.15
C GLU A 158 1.58 21.39 29.08
N ASN A 159 1.26 21.98 27.92
CA ASN A 159 0.00 22.70 27.70
C ASN A 159 -0.81 22.14 26.51
N ASP A 160 -0.45 20.97 25.98
CA ASP A 160 -1.08 20.42 24.77
C ASP A 160 -1.61 19.01 25.02
N ASN A 161 -2.92 18.88 25.05
CA ASN A 161 -3.66 17.65 25.27
C ASN A 161 -3.91 16.89 23.94
N PHE A 162 -2.85 16.60 23.18
CA PHE A 162 -2.98 15.85 21.94
C PHE A 162 -3.66 14.49 22.16
N ILE A 163 -3.34 13.83 23.27
CA ILE A 163 -3.92 12.54 23.66
C ILE A 163 -5.40 12.71 24.03
N ASP A 164 -5.74 13.76 24.79
CA ASP A 164 -7.11 14.01 25.18
C ASP A 164 -7.99 14.38 23.99
N ALA A 165 -7.46 15.13 23.02
CA ALA A 165 -8.15 15.41 21.78
C ALA A 165 -8.43 14.12 20.98
N ILE A 166 -7.47 13.20 20.89
CA ILE A 166 -7.68 11.89 20.26
C ILE A 166 -8.76 11.09 21.01
N ALA A 167 -8.69 11.01 22.35
CA ALA A 167 -9.65 10.29 23.18
C ALA A 167 -11.07 10.83 23.00
N HIS A 168 -11.24 12.14 23.07
CA HIS A 168 -12.53 12.79 22.84
C HIS A 168 -13.16 12.40 21.49
N TRP A 169 -12.37 12.34 20.44
CA TRP A 169 -12.88 12.04 19.12
C TRP A 169 -13.11 10.54 18.89
N ILE A 170 -12.40 9.66 19.60
CA ILE A 170 -12.70 8.23 19.62
C ILE A 170 -14.08 8.01 20.29
N GLU A 171 -14.32 8.67 21.41
CA GLU A 171 -15.63 8.62 22.11
C GLU A 171 -16.76 9.17 21.24
N ALA A 172 -16.50 10.17 20.40
CA ALA A 172 -17.44 10.70 19.42
C ALA A 172 -17.68 9.77 18.20
N GLY A 173 -17.14 8.54 18.21
CA GLY A 173 -17.36 7.52 17.19
C GLY A 173 -16.45 7.64 15.96
N THR A 174 -15.37 8.41 16.05
CA THR A 174 -14.40 8.50 14.97
C THR A 174 -13.36 7.40 15.06
N VAL A 175 -13.13 6.70 13.96
CA VAL A 175 -12.07 5.69 13.87
C VAL A 175 -10.71 6.35 13.78
N SER A 176 -9.82 6.02 14.71
CA SER A 176 -8.41 6.46 14.69
C SER A 176 -7.48 5.26 14.58
N TYR A 177 -6.47 5.39 13.75
CA TYR A 177 -5.41 4.40 13.59
C TYR A 177 -4.06 5.10 13.70
N THR A 178 -3.20 4.61 14.60
CA THR A 178 -1.83 5.12 14.76
C THR A 178 -0.85 4.18 14.07
N HIS A 179 0.04 4.72 13.25
CA HIS A 179 1.03 3.97 12.50
C HIS A 179 2.43 4.50 12.78
N LEU A 180 3.37 3.57 12.95
CA LEU A 180 4.80 3.88 13.08
C LEU A 180 5.40 4.23 11.73
N ARG A 181 6.34 5.15 11.72
CA ARG A 181 7.15 5.44 10.53
C ARG A 181 8.03 4.24 10.19
N ALA A 182 7.91 3.73 8.97
CA ALA A 182 8.54 2.47 8.54
C ALA A 182 10.09 2.45 8.52
N HIS A 183 10.74 3.58 8.82
CA HIS A 183 12.21 3.72 8.79
C HIS A 183 12.86 3.94 10.17
N GLU A 184 12.07 3.93 11.22
CA GLU A 184 12.57 4.14 12.58
C GLU A 184 12.30 2.87 13.39
N THR A 185 13.03 1.80 13.09
CA THR A 185 13.08 0.60 13.94
C THR A 185 14.11 0.83 15.04
N SER A 186 13.93 0.19 16.19
CA SER A 186 14.82 0.25 17.37
C SER A 186 16.27 -0.19 17.11
N GLN A 187 16.66 -0.43 15.87
CA GLN A 187 18.03 -0.73 15.43
C GLN A 187 18.81 0.51 15.01
N ASP A 188 18.16 1.67 14.92
CA ASP A 188 18.78 2.94 14.50
C ASP A 188 19.09 3.87 15.71
N LEU A 189 19.12 3.31 16.93
CA LEU A 189 19.52 3.98 18.17
C LEU A 189 20.81 3.43 18.71
#